data_166a35944c7717628e8882ef0d628816
#
_entry.id   166a35944c7717628e8882ef0d628816
#
_cell.length_a   1.000
_cell.length_b   1.000
_cell.length_c   1.000
_cell.angle_alpha   90.00
_cell.angle_beta   90.00
_cell.angle_gamma   90.00
#
_symmetry.space_group_name_H-M   'P 1'
#
loop_
_entity.id
_entity.type
_entity.pdbx_description
1 polymer ?
#
loop_
_entity_poly.entity_id
_entity_poly.type
_entity_poly.pdbx_seq_one_letter_code
_entity_poly.pdbx_strand_id
1 'polypeptide(L)'
;MKNRWKHIFIPVLAMALCLSLAACGNSDDVAGDDWRTTGVVVGSGTIAHDGESVDVLVTVSESSAAFYRDLPEQVLFDSVSFPMNVPDAEQAFNAISFDDMDGDGESDVLVSFIHENDDATELIWIWDPVERYV
;
A
#
# COMPACT_ATOMS: atom_id res chain seq x y z
N MET A 1 -9.43 61.46 1.62
CA MET A 1 -10.55 60.94 0.85
C MET A 1 -10.22 59.78 -0.03
N LYS A 2 -9.25 59.92 -0.84
CA LYS A 2 -8.89 58.95 -1.85
C LYS A 2 -8.21 57.70 -1.30
N ASN A 3 -7.75 57.77 -0.11
CA ASN A 3 -6.92 56.69 0.45
C ASN A 3 -7.72 55.60 1.12
N ARG A 4 -9.02 55.85 1.27
CA ARG A 4 -9.88 54.93 2.06
C ARG A 4 -10.17 53.61 1.40
N TRP A 5 -10.23 53.60 0.12
CA TRP A 5 -10.56 52.38 -0.59
C TRP A 5 -9.35 51.51 -0.89
N LYS A 6 -8.19 52.03 -0.70
CA LYS A 6 -7.00 51.17 -0.77
C LYS A 6 -6.95 50.14 0.33
N HIS A 7 -7.58 50.39 1.43
CA HIS A 7 -7.59 49.49 2.55
C HIS A 7 -8.61 48.35 2.40
N ILE A 8 -9.52 48.54 1.49
CA ILE A 8 -10.60 47.54 1.28
C ILE A 8 -10.12 46.36 0.49
N PHE A 9 -9.17 46.57 -0.42
CA PHE A 9 -8.68 45.52 -1.29
C PHE A 9 -7.80 44.52 -0.58
N ILE A 10 -7.02 44.96 0.37
CA ILE A 10 -6.07 44.12 1.08
C ILE A 10 -6.73 42.99 1.84
N PRO A 11 -7.79 43.25 2.64
CA PRO A 11 -8.43 42.16 3.36
C PRO A 11 -9.16 41.19 2.43
N VAL A 12 -9.68 41.65 1.33
CA VAL A 12 -10.34 40.79 0.35
C VAL A 12 -9.36 39.85 -0.30
N LEU A 13 -8.21 40.34 -0.66
CA LEU A 13 -7.17 39.53 -1.26
C LEU A 13 -6.64 38.47 -0.28
N ALA A 14 -6.41 38.86 0.95
CA ALA A 14 -5.97 37.95 1.99
C ALA A 14 -6.99 36.82 2.22
N MET A 15 -8.26 37.16 2.20
CA MET A 15 -9.30 36.19 2.38
C MET A 15 -9.36 35.18 1.22
N ALA A 16 -9.16 35.65 0.01
CA ALA A 16 -9.12 34.79 -1.16
C ALA A 16 -7.95 33.79 -1.08
N LEU A 17 -6.82 34.22 -0.60
CA LEU A 17 -5.66 33.37 -0.40
C LEU A 17 -5.90 32.27 0.65
N CYS A 18 -6.56 32.63 1.73
CA CYS A 18 -6.90 31.66 2.76
C CYS A 18 -7.84 30.58 2.24
N LEU A 19 -8.80 30.94 1.42
CA LEU A 19 -9.71 29.98 0.79
C LEU A 19 -8.99 29.05 -0.15
N SER A 20 -8.01 29.53 -0.87
CA SER A 20 -7.20 28.70 -1.75
C SER A 20 -6.40 27.67 -0.99
N LEU A 21 -5.86 28.03 0.15
CA LEU A 21 -5.12 27.10 1.00
C LEU A 21 -6.04 26.04 1.61
N ALA A 22 -7.23 26.41 2.01
CA ALA A 22 -8.21 25.45 2.50
C ALA A 22 -8.61 24.43 1.43
N ALA A 23 -8.77 24.87 0.18
CA ALA A 23 -9.05 23.98 -0.93
C ALA A 23 -7.90 23.00 -1.21
N CYS A 24 -6.68 23.42 -1.05
CA CYS A 24 -5.52 22.52 -1.18
C CYS A 24 -5.49 21.46 -0.09
N GLY A 25 -5.93 21.78 1.11
CA GLY A 25 -6.00 20.81 2.20
C GLY A 25 -6.97 19.66 1.93
N ASN A 26 -7.97 19.86 1.12
CA ASN A 26 -8.94 18.83 0.77
C ASN A 26 -8.37 17.74 -0.14
N SER A 27 -7.27 17.99 -0.82
CA SER A 27 -6.62 16.97 -1.64
C SER A 27 -5.97 15.86 -0.79
N ASP A 28 -5.79 16.08 0.49
CA ASP A 28 -5.28 15.08 1.40
C ASP A 28 -6.27 13.93 1.63
N ASP A 29 -7.53 14.10 1.28
CA ASP A 29 -8.53 13.05 1.35
C ASP A 29 -8.21 11.86 0.44
N VAL A 30 -7.37 12.06 -0.55
CA VAL A 30 -6.86 11.00 -1.43
C VAL A 30 -5.87 10.09 -0.69
N ALA A 31 -5.36 10.52 0.43
CA ALA A 31 -4.41 9.75 1.24
C ALA A 31 -5.02 8.51 1.91
N GLY A 32 -6.32 8.25 1.73
CA GLY A 32 -6.97 7.04 2.24
C GLY A 32 -6.38 5.73 1.72
N ASP A 33 -5.71 5.77 0.59
CA ASP A 33 -5.03 4.60 0.01
C ASP A 33 -3.53 4.55 0.36
N ASP A 34 -3.06 5.43 1.21
CA ASP A 34 -1.66 5.42 1.64
C ASP A 34 -1.41 4.24 2.58
N TRP A 35 -0.55 3.34 2.17
CA TRP A 35 -0.16 2.16 2.96
C TRP A 35 0.36 2.53 4.35
N ARG A 36 0.91 3.73 4.50
CA ARG A 36 1.40 4.22 5.80
C ARG A 36 0.30 4.39 6.83
N THR A 37 -0.94 4.53 6.37
CA THR A 37 -2.11 4.64 7.26
C THR A 37 -2.84 3.30 7.44
N THR A 38 -2.55 2.32 6.60
CA THR A 38 -3.25 1.04 6.58
C THR A 38 -2.46 -0.11 7.17
N GLY A 39 -1.19 0.06 7.43
CA GLY A 39 -0.38 -1.00 8.03
C GLY A 39 1.08 -0.66 8.15
N VAL A 40 1.80 -1.54 8.82
CA VAL A 40 3.24 -1.48 8.98
C VAL A 40 3.89 -2.32 7.89
N VAL A 41 4.96 -1.81 7.29
CA VAL A 41 5.75 -2.60 6.33
C VAL A 41 6.45 -3.73 7.09
N VAL A 42 6.12 -4.95 6.73
CA VAL A 42 6.68 -6.15 7.37
C VAL A 42 7.74 -6.83 6.51
N GLY A 43 7.76 -6.55 5.21
CA GLY A 43 8.70 -7.16 4.29
C GLY A 43 8.79 -6.42 2.97
N SER A 44 9.63 -6.94 2.09
CA SER A 44 9.81 -6.42 0.73
C SER A 44 10.22 -7.55 -0.20
N GLY A 45 10.14 -7.30 -1.49
CA GLY A 45 10.57 -8.27 -2.49
C GLY A 45 10.44 -7.72 -3.89
N THR A 46 10.60 -8.58 -4.87
CA THR A 46 10.48 -8.25 -6.29
C THR A 46 9.50 -9.22 -6.94
N ILE A 47 8.48 -8.67 -7.58
CA ILE A 47 7.50 -9.45 -8.32
C ILE A 47 7.83 -9.38 -9.80
N ALA A 48 7.96 -10.52 -10.45
CA ALA A 48 8.27 -10.61 -11.88
C ALA A 48 7.11 -11.25 -12.65
N HIS A 49 6.55 -10.49 -13.59
CA HIS A 49 5.50 -10.96 -14.50
C HIS A 49 5.74 -10.42 -15.90
N ASP A 50 5.51 -11.23 -16.91
CA ASP A 50 5.63 -10.86 -18.33
C ASP A 50 6.99 -10.25 -18.68
N GLY A 51 8.06 -10.70 -18.03
CA GLY A 51 9.40 -10.19 -18.23
C GLY A 51 9.70 -8.85 -17.55
N GLU A 52 8.75 -8.29 -16.81
CA GLU A 52 8.94 -7.08 -16.02
C GLU A 52 9.08 -7.42 -14.54
N SER A 53 9.95 -6.68 -13.84
CA SER A 53 10.15 -6.83 -12.40
C SER A 53 9.78 -5.55 -11.68
N VAL A 54 9.05 -5.68 -10.58
CA VAL A 54 8.61 -4.55 -9.75
C VAL A 54 9.03 -4.81 -8.30
N ASP A 55 9.79 -3.88 -7.75
CA ASP A 55 10.11 -3.92 -6.33
C ASP A 55 8.90 -3.45 -5.52
N VAL A 56 8.58 -4.20 -4.47
CA VAL A 56 7.41 -3.94 -3.65
C VAL A 56 7.74 -3.95 -2.16
N LEU A 57 6.96 -3.17 -1.42
CA LEU A 57 6.88 -3.20 0.04
C LEU A 57 5.61 -3.98 0.41
N VAL A 58 5.67 -4.72 1.50
CA VAL A 58 4.59 -5.62 1.92
C VAL A 58 4.03 -5.18 3.25
N THR A 59 2.71 -5.07 3.32
CA THR A 59 1.97 -4.95 4.57
C THR A 59 1.03 -6.15 4.72
N VAL A 60 0.70 -6.52 5.93
CA VAL A 60 -0.25 -7.59 6.20
C VAL A 60 -1.34 -7.12 7.15
N SER A 61 -2.53 -7.70 6.99
CA SER A 61 -3.62 -7.64 7.95
C SER A 61 -4.00 -9.06 8.34
N GLU A 62 -5.01 -9.22 9.16
CA GLU A 62 -5.51 -10.55 9.51
C GLU A 62 -6.13 -11.30 8.34
N SER A 63 -6.47 -10.62 7.26
CA SER A 63 -7.22 -11.19 6.12
C SER A 63 -6.50 -11.06 4.77
N SER A 64 -5.40 -10.33 4.69
CA SER A 64 -4.75 -10.07 3.40
C SER A 64 -3.30 -9.64 3.54
N ALA A 65 -2.56 -9.75 2.45
CA ALA A 65 -1.27 -9.08 2.26
C ALA A 65 -1.39 -8.12 1.07
N ALA A 66 -0.83 -6.94 1.22
CA ALA A 66 -0.85 -5.91 0.18
C ALA A 66 0.58 -5.58 -0.25
N PHE A 67 0.76 -5.40 -1.55
CA PHE A 67 2.06 -5.13 -2.18
C PHE A 67 2.01 -3.74 -2.81
N TYR A 68 2.88 -2.86 -2.34
CA TYR A 68 2.96 -1.48 -2.81
C TYR A 68 4.27 -1.28 -3.56
N ARG A 69 4.22 -0.57 -4.67
CA ARG A 69 5.44 -0.24 -5.41
C ARG A 69 6.39 0.54 -4.52
N ASP A 70 7.65 0.12 -4.50
CA ASP A 70 8.71 0.82 -3.78
C ASP A 70 9.21 2.00 -4.63
N LEU A 71 8.34 2.98 -4.80
CA LEU A 71 8.57 4.23 -5.53
C LEU A 71 8.11 5.39 -4.64
N PRO A 72 8.47 6.65 -4.97
CA PRO A 72 8.05 7.80 -4.17
C PRO A 72 6.55 7.87 -3.92
N GLU A 73 5.71 7.50 -4.87
CA GLU A 73 4.25 7.49 -4.74
C GLU A 73 3.71 6.31 -3.93
N GLN A 74 4.44 5.21 -3.88
CA GLN A 74 4.08 4.00 -3.12
C GLN A 74 2.63 3.54 -3.36
N VAL A 75 2.29 3.38 -4.63
CA VAL A 75 0.96 3.00 -5.07
C VAL A 75 0.75 1.50 -4.88
N LEU A 76 -0.46 1.11 -4.48
CA LEU A 76 -0.84 -0.30 -4.39
C LEU A 76 -0.63 -0.97 -5.76
N PHE A 77 0.14 -2.03 -5.76
CA PHE A 77 0.45 -2.81 -6.96
C PHE A 77 -0.46 -4.02 -7.07
N ASP A 78 -0.55 -4.81 -6.01
CA ASP A 78 -1.39 -6.00 -5.95
C ASP A 78 -1.65 -6.40 -4.51
N SER A 79 -2.49 -7.41 -4.31
CA SER A 79 -2.79 -7.97 -3.01
C SER A 79 -3.25 -9.41 -3.12
N VAL A 80 -3.14 -10.14 -2.03
CA VAL A 80 -3.69 -11.48 -1.90
C VAL A 80 -4.59 -11.56 -0.67
N SER A 81 -5.71 -12.26 -0.79
CA SER A 81 -6.62 -12.49 0.33
C SER A 81 -6.31 -13.83 0.97
N PHE A 82 -6.27 -13.86 2.30
CA PHE A 82 -6.02 -15.10 3.01
C PHE A 82 -7.28 -15.99 3.01
N PRO A 83 -7.12 -17.31 2.85
CA PRO A 83 -8.26 -18.23 2.91
C PRO A 83 -8.82 -18.40 4.32
N MET A 84 -8.13 -17.88 5.33
CA MET A 84 -8.50 -17.92 6.74
C MET A 84 -8.04 -16.64 7.42
N ASN A 85 -8.62 -16.35 8.57
CA ASN A 85 -8.16 -15.25 9.40
C ASN A 85 -6.84 -15.63 10.09
N VAL A 86 -5.85 -14.74 10.02
CA VAL A 86 -4.55 -14.89 10.69
C VAL A 86 -4.47 -13.89 11.83
N PRO A 87 -4.73 -14.31 13.08
CA PRO A 87 -4.69 -13.39 14.21
C PRO A 87 -3.28 -12.81 14.41
N ASP A 88 -3.20 -11.56 14.76
CA ASP A 88 -1.95 -10.86 15.03
C ASP A 88 -0.92 -11.01 13.89
N ALA A 89 -1.39 -10.88 12.65
CA ALA A 89 -0.59 -11.17 11.46
C ALA A 89 0.71 -10.36 11.39
N GLU A 90 0.69 -9.10 11.78
CA GLU A 90 1.90 -8.27 11.77
C GLU A 90 2.98 -8.82 12.72
N GLN A 91 2.58 -9.28 13.90
CA GLN A 91 3.49 -9.85 14.90
C GLN A 91 3.93 -11.26 14.52
N ALA A 92 3.03 -12.05 13.94
CA ALA A 92 3.29 -13.42 13.53
C ALA A 92 4.09 -13.52 12.22
N PHE A 93 4.12 -12.47 11.42
CA PHE A 93 4.80 -12.46 10.13
C PHE A 93 6.25 -12.93 10.28
N ASN A 94 6.62 -13.91 9.48
CA ASN A 94 7.97 -14.47 9.48
C ASN A 94 8.72 -14.14 8.19
N ALA A 95 8.14 -14.44 7.03
CA ALA A 95 8.79 -14.22 5.75
C ALA A 95 7.78 -14.17 4.61
N ILE A 96 8.21 -13.56 3.51
CA ILE A 96 7.49 -13.58 2.23
C ILE A 96 8.52 -13.84 1.12
N SER A 97 8.11 -14.59 0.12
CA SER A 97 8.90 -14.77 -1.10
C SER A 97 8.03 -14.66 -2.33
N PHE A 98 8.66 -14.20 -3.42
CA PHE A 98 8.05 -14.01 -4.73
C PHE A 98 8.84 -14.81 -5.76
N ASP A 99 8.90 -16.11 -5.56
CA ASP A 99 9.65 -17.03 -6.43
C ASP A 99 8.71 -17.75 -7.39
N ASP A 100 9.26 -18.18 -8.52
CA ASP A 100 8.57 -19.04 -9.46
C ASP A 100 8.54 -20.48 -8.91
N MET A 101 7.41 -20.89 -8.36
CA MET A 101 7.28 -22.18 -7.69
C MET A 101 6.83 -23.30 -8.64
N ASP A 102 6.15 -22.96 -9.73
CA ASP A 102 5.63 -23.94 -10.69
C ASP A 102 6.41 -24.01 -12.01
N GLY A 103 7.43 -23.16 -12.19
CA GLY A 103 8.32 -23.19 -13.34
C GLY A 103 7.78 -22.50 -14.59
N ASP A 104 6.78 -21.63 -14.45
CA ASP A 104 6.19 -20.90 -15.58
C ASP A 104 6.89 -19.57 -15.93
N GLY A 105 7.88 -19.17 -15.14
CA GLY A 105 8.61 -17.92 -15.31
C GLY A 105 7.97 -16.72 -14.60
N GLU A 106 6.85 -16.92 -13.94
CA GLU A 106 6.11 -15.87 -13.22
C GLU A 106 6.30 -16.02 -11.72
N SER A 107 6.30 -14.90 -10.99
CA SER A 107 6.41 -14.93 -9.53
C SER A 107 5.13 -15.42 -8.88
N ASP A 108 5.27 -16.41 -8.03
CA ASP A 108 4.24 -16.86 -7.11
C ASP A 108 4.46 -16.21 -5.75
N VAL A 109 3.52 -16.32 -4.83
CA VAL A 109 3.64 -15.72 -3.49
C VAL A 109 3.59 -16.79 -2.43
N LEU A 110 4.56 -16.77 -1.53
CA LEU A 110 4.53 -17.55 -0.30
C LEU A 110 4.68 -16.62 0.89
N VAL A 111 3.73 -16.67 1.81
CA VAL A 111 3.79 -15.94 3.08
C VAL A 111 3.83 -16.93 4.22
N SER A 112 4.73 -16.74 5.16
CA SER A 112 4.80 -17.56 6.35
C SER A 112 4.63 -16.74 7.62
N PHE A 113 3.94 -17.34 8.58
CA PHE A 113 3.72 -16.79 9.92
C PHE A 113 4.17 -17.81 10.97
N ILE A 114 4.73 -17.32 12.06
CA ILE A 114 5.04 -18.12 13.25
C ILE A 114 4.29 -17.52 14.43
N HIS A 115 3.38 -18.27 14.98
CA HIS A 115 2.53 -17.85 16.10
C HIS A 115 3.24 -18.02 17.44
N GLU A 116 2.68 -17.44 18.50
CA GLU A 116 3.29 -17.47 19.85
C GLU A 116 3.53 -18.88 20.40
N ASN A 117 2.73 -19.86 19.95
CA ASN A 117 2.87 -21.27 20.34
C ASN A 117 3.86 -22.04 19.45
N ASP A 118 4.65 -21.36 18.63
CA ASP A 118 5.57 -21.92 17.63
C ASP A 118 4.88 -22.65 16.48
N ASP A 119 3.57 -22.57 16.34
CA ASP A 119 2.85 -23.08 15.19
C ASP A 119 3.16 -22.20 13.97
N ALA A 120 3.41 -22.83 12.84
CA ALA A 120 3.65 -22.14 11.58
C ALA A 120 2.43 -22.21 10.66
N THR A 121 2.15 -21.11 9.98
CA THR A 121 1.15 -21.06 8.90
C THR A 121 1.88 -20.63 7.62
N GLU A 122 1.73 -21.40 6.57
CA GLU A 122 2.24 -21.05 5.24
C GLU A 122 1.09 -20.94 4.27
N LEU A 123 1.04 -19.84 3.53
CA LEU A 123 0.04 -19.57 2.52
C LEU A 123 0.72 -19.35 1.19
N ILE A 124 0.25 -20.04 0.16
CA ILE A 124 0.84 -20.03 -1.17
C ILE A 124 -0.22 -19.62 -2.18
N TRP A 125 0.14 -18.72 -3.08
CA TRP A 125 -0.67 -18.34 -4.24
C TRP A 125 0.16 -18.51 -5.50
N ILE A 126 -0.41 -19.24 -6.44
CA ILE A 126 0.20 -19.43 -7.75
C ILE A 126 -0.35 -18.37 -8.71
N TRP A 127 0.52 -17.81 -9.51
CA TRP A 127 0.11 -16.81 -10.49
C TRP A 127 -0.59 -17.47 -11.68
N ASP A 128 -1.76 -16.94 -12.00
CA ASP A 128 -2.51 -17.27 -13.21
C ASP A 128 -2.72 -15.98 -14.01
N PRO A 129 -2.42 -15.95 -15.32
CA PRO A 129 -2.54 -14.72 -16.11
C PRO A 129 -3.97 -14.20 -16.25
N VAL A 130 -4.98 -15.02 -15.96
CA VAL A 130 -6.40 -14.64 -16.02
C VAL A 130 -6.95 -14.35 -14.63
N GLU A 131 -6.73 -15.25 -13.69
CA GLU A 131 -7.27 -15.18 -12.33
C GLU A 131 -6.34 -14.50 -11.33
N ARG A 132 -5.11 -14.20 -11.75
CA ARG A 132 -4.02 -13.63 -10.97
C ARG A 132 -3.54 -14.63 -9.90
N TYR A 133 -3.52 -14.26 -8.64
CA TYR A 133 -3.07 -15.15 -7.57
C TYR A 133 -4.21 -16.07 -7.09
N VAL A 134 -4.03 -17.36 -7.26
CA VAL A 134 -4.99 -18.39 -6.89
C VAL A 134 -4.41 -19.39 -5.89
#